data_96617236475a280118f380981c36ae35
#
_entry.id   96617236475a280118f380981c36ae35
#
_cell.length_a   1.000
_cell.length_b   1.000
_cell.length_c   1.000
_cell.angle_alpha   90.00
_cell.angle_beta   90.00
_cell.angle_gamma   90.00
#
_symmetry.space_group_name_H-M   'P 1'
#
loop_
_entity.id
_entity.type
_entity.pdbx_description
1 polymer ?
#
loop_
_entity_poly.entity_id
_entity_poly.type
_entity_poly.pdbx_seq_one_letter_code
_entity_poly.pdbx_strand_id
1 'polypeptide(L)'
;MEKKQLQLNYKNTFLIGLAFFAILMLWQVYNTYCPLILEELLANRYEDANKLTYVIGIIMAMDNLAALILMPIFGVLSDKTKTKKGKRMPYILIGMLASALLFPLIATFYLLNSLMGVILLMMLVLIIMQGYRSPAVALMPDITPKPLRSKANGIIILVGYIGAIIAGALAMVFKKTDGSSQSLVYLWPFVIASIFMLIAMFILYFKVD
;
A
#
# COMPACT_ATOMS: atom_id res chain seq x y z
N MET A 1 22.10 35.11 -22.00
CA MET A 1 21.01 34.47 -21.21
C MET A 1 21.58 33.22 -20.56
N GLU A 2 21.94 33.29 -19.31
CA GLU A 2 22.37 32.13 -18.52
C GLU A 2 21.21 31.11 -18.47
N LYS A 3 21.45 29.93 -19.00
CA LYS A 3 20.52 28.79 -18.81
C LYS A 3 20.54 28.46 -17.33
N LYS A 4 19.54 28.95 -16.59
CA LYS A 4 19.30 28.52 -15.21
C LYS A 4 19.30 27.00 -15.20
N GLN A 5 20.34 26.38 -14.65
CA GLN A 5 20.41 24.91 -14.54
C GLN A 5 19.21 24.44 -13.71
N LEU A 6 18.33 23.68 -14.34
CA LEU A 6 17.20 23.05 -13.67
C LEU A 6 17.76 22.05 -12.66
N GLN A 7 17.60 22.35 -11.37
CA GLN A 7 18.06 21.47 -10.29
C GLN A 7 16.88 20.67 -9.73
N LEU A 8 17.12 19.40 -9.46
CA LEU A 8 16.14 18.52 -8.81
C LEU A 8 16.04 18.90 -7.33
N ASN A 9 14.81 19.09 -6.85
CA ASN A 9 14.57 19.22 -5.42
C ASN A 9 14.59 17.84 -4.77
N TYR A 10 15.77 17.42 -4.31
CA TYR A 10 15.98 16.12 -3.69
C TYR A 10 15.14 15.92 -2.42
N LYS A 11 14.91 17.00 -1.62
CA LYS A 11 14.09 16.93 -0.40
C LYS A 11 12.66 16.50 -0.75
N ASN A 12 12.03 17.17 -1.68
CA ASN A 12 10.65 16.85 -2.09
C ASN A 12 10.58 15.48 -2.78
N THR A 13 11.58 15.15 -3.62
CA THR A 13 11.66 13.84 -4.27
C THR A 13 11.75 12.71 -3.24
N PHE A 14 12.58 12.88 -2.19
CA PHE A 14 12.71 11.90 -1.12
C PHE A 14 11.44 11.78 -0.27
N LEU A 15 10.76 12.90 0.01
CA LEU A 15 9.47 12.88 0.72
C LEU A 15 8.39 12.11 -0.04
N ILE A 16 8.32 12.28 -1.38
CA ILE A 16 7.43 11.46 -2.20
C ILE A 16 7.87 10.00 -2.16
N GLY A 17 9.19 9.74 -2.25
CA GLY A 17 9.75 8.40 -2.11
C GLY A 17 9.32 7.71 -0.81
N LEU A 18 9.21 8.46 0.30
CA LEU A 18 8.74 7.94 1.59
C LEU A 18 7.25 7.51 1.55
N ALA A 19 6.40 8.23 0.79
CA ALA A 19 5.04 7.77 0.55
C ALA A 19 5.03 6.45 -0.22
N PHE A 20 5.86 6.34 -1.25
CA PHE A 20 6.00 5.08 -2.02
C PHE A 20 6.59 3.94 -1.18
N PHE A 21 7.53 4.24 -0.29
CA PHE A 21 8.04 3.27 0.69
C PHE A 21 6.89 2.62 1.48
N ALA A 22 6.03 3.45 2.07
CA ALA A 22 4.91 2.96 2.85
C ALA A 22 3.88 2.21 1.98
N ILE A 23 3.58 2.73 0.78
CA ILE A 23 2.66 2.09 -0.17
C ILE A 23 3.18 0.69 -0.55
N LEU A 24 4.44 0.58 -1.00
CA LEU A 24 5.00 -0.69 -1.46
C LEU A 24 5.20 -1.68 -0.30
N MET A 25 5.49 -1.18 0.90
CA MET A 25 5.57 -2.03 2.10
C MET A 25 4.21 -2.67 2.42
N LEU A 26 3.12 -1.88 2.48
CA LEU A 26 1.78 -2.41 2.71
C LEU A 26 1.38 -3.41 1.61
N TRP A 27 1.66 -3.04 0.36
CA TRP A 27 1.34 -3.87 -0.79
C TRP A 27 2.04 -5.23 -0.74
N GLN A 28 3.31 -5.22 -0.35
CA GLN A 28 4.09 -6.46 -0.22
C GLN A 28 3.57 -7.33 0.94
N VAL A 29 3.24 -6.75 2.10
CA VAL A 29 2.63 -7.49 3.21
C VAL A 29 1.28 -8.08 2.79
N TYR A 30 0.42 -7.29 2.12
CA TYR A 30 -0.84 -7.75 1.59
C TYR A 30 -0.67 -8.96 0.66
N ASN A 31 0.18 -8.85 -0.36
CA ASN A 31 0.41 -9.91 -1.34
C ASN A 31 1.03 -11.17 -0.74
N THR A 32 1.78 -11.04 0.35
CA THR A 32 2.43 -12.17 1.01
C THR A 32 1.48 -12.90 1.97
N TYR A 33 0.74 -12.16 2.80
CA TYR A 33 -0.01 -12.76 3.90
C TYR A 33 -1.49 -12.98 3.60
N CYS A 34 -2.13 -12.17 2.76
CA CYS A 34 -3.55 -12.37 2.45
C CYS A 34 -3.84 -13.71 1.77
N PRO A 35 -3.03 -14.20 0.79
CA PRO A 35 -3.22 -15.55 0.26
C PRO A 35 -3.12 -16.63 1.32
N LEU A 36 -2.14 -16.54 2.25
CA LEU A 36 -1.96 -17.51 3.34
C LEU A 36 -3.16 -17.51 4.31
N ILE A 37 -3.66 -16.33 4.65
CA ILE A 37 -4.87 -16.17 5.48
C ILE A 37 -6.09 -16.80 4.80
N LEU A 38 -6.27 -16.55 3.49
CA LEU A 38 -7.36 -17.12 2.73
C LEU A 38 -7.24 -18.64 2.61
N GLU A 39 -6.02 -19.17 2.39
CA GLU A 39 -5.76 -20.59 2.33
C GLU A 39 -6.18 -21.29 3.61
N GLU A 40 -5.78 -20.78 4.78
CA GLU A 40 -6.14 -21.35 6.07
C GLU A 40 -7.65 -21.28 6.36
N LEU A 41 -8.32 -20.17 6.01
CA LEU A 41 -9.76 -20.01 6.23
C LEU A 41 -10.63 -20.82 5.26
N LEU A 42 -10.11 -21.14 4.08
CA LEU A 42 -10.83 -21.87 3.04
C LEU A 42 -10.48 -23.36 3.01
N ALA A 43 -9.36 -23.81 3.61
CA ALA A 43 -8.89 -25.18 3.56
C ALA A 43 -9.96 -26.21 3.99
N ASN A 44 -10.75 -25.90 5.00
CA ASN A 44 -11.84 -26.77 5.48
C ASN A 44 -13.07 -26.78 4.55
N ARG A 45 -13.14 -25.91 3.54
CA ARG A 45 -14.28 -25.80 2.62
C ARG A 45 -14.02 -26.43 1.25
N TYR A 46 -12.76 -26.63 0.91
CA TYR A 46 -12.32 -27.18 -0.38
C TYR A 46 -11.34 -28.31 -0.14
N GLU A 47 -11.79 -29.54 -0.44
CA GLU A 47 -10.93 -30.74 -0.38
C GLU A 47 -9.93 -30.80 -1.54
N ASP A 48 -10.28 -30.17 -2.68
CA ASP A 48 -9.45 -30.11 -3.88
C ASP A 48 -8.53 -28.87 -3.81
N ALA A 49 -7.23 -29.10 -3.66
CA ALA A 49 -6.20 -28.06 -3.60
C ALA A 49 -6.19 -27.14 -4.85
N ASN A 50 -6.51 -27.69 -6.04
CA ASN A 50 -6.58 -26.87 -7.25
C ASN A 50 -7.75 -25.88 -7.22
N LYS A 51 -8.91 -26.31 -6.73
CA LYS A 51 -10.08 -25.42 -6.55
C LYS A 51 -9.80 -24.36 -5.50
N LEU A 52 -9.14 -24.72 -4.41
CA LEU A 52 -8.75 -23.78 -3.36
C LEU A 52 -7.84 -22.68 -3.93
N THR A 53 -6.76 -23.07 -4.61
CA THR A 53 -5.81 -22.13 -5.24
C THR A 53 -6.51 -21.25 -6.27
N TYR A 54 -7.42 -21.79 -7.07
CA TYR A 54 -8.18 -21.03 -8.06
C TYR A 54 -9.08 -19.96 -7.41
N VAL A 55 -9.79 -20.30 -6.33
CA VAL A 55 -10.66 -19.35 -5.60
C VAL A 55 -9.83 -18.23 -4.96
N ILE A 56 -8.70 -18.57 -4.32
CA ILE A 56 -7.79 -17.57 -3.76
C ILE A 56 -7.26 -16.66 -4.87
N GLY A 57 -6.87 -17.23 -6.01
CA GLY A 57 -6.39 -16.48 -7.17
C GLY A 57 -7.43 -15.47 -7.69
N ILE A 58 -8.71 -15.85 -7.76
CA ILE A 58 -9.80 -14.94 -8.14
C ILE A 58 -9.93 -13.80 -7.13
N ILE A 59 -9.97 -14.10 -5.82
CA ILE A 59 -10.09 -13.09 -4.78
C ILE A 59 -8.91 -12.10 -4.85
N MET A 60 -7.70 -12.60 -5.03
CA MET A 60 -6.51 -11.75 -5.15
C MET A 60 -6.45 -10.98 -6.47
N ALA A 61 -7.06 -11.48 -7.56
CA ALA A 61 -7.11 -10.77 -8.83
C ALA A 61 -8.12 -9.61 -8.85
N MET A 62 -9.05 -9.56 -7.90
CA MET A 62 -10.03 -8.48 -7.80
C MET A 62 -9.37 -7.12 -7.54
N ASP A 63 -8.17 -7.09 -6.95
CA ASP A 63 -7.42 -5.86 -6.75
C ASP A 63 -7.01 -5.20 -8.07
N ASN A 64 -6.56 -6.00 -9.04
CA ASN A 64 -6.19 -5.52 -10.37
C ASN A 64 -7.41 -4.97 -11.13
N LEU A 65 -8.56 -5.62 -11.00
CA LEU A 65 -9.81 -5.14 -11.58
C LEU A 65 -10.25 -3.82 -10.92
N ALA A 66 -10.19 -3.75 -9.59
CA ALA A 66 -10.48 -2.54 -8.85
C ALA A 66 -9.51 -1.40 -9.23
N ALA A 67 -8.22 -1.68 -9.39
CA ALA A 67 -7.22 -0.71 -9.81
C ALA A 67 -7.55 -0.10 -11.18
N LEU A 68 -7.93 -0.93 -12.15
CA LEU A 68 -8.28 -0.50 -13.50
C LEU A 68 -9.40 0.56 -13.52
N ILE A 69 -10.37 0.42 -12.62
CA ILE A 69 -11.52 1.32 -12.52
C ILE A 69 -11.24 2.51 -11.59
N LEU A 70 -10.68 2.24 -10.42
CA LEU A 70 -10.56 3.25 -9.35
C LEU A 70 -9.40 4.23 -9.59
N MET A 71 -8.28 3.79 -10.17
CA MET A 71 -7.14 4.68 -10.39
C MET A 71 -7.47 5.87 -11.29
N PRO A 72 -8.14 5.72 -12.45
CA PRO A 72 -8.56 6.87 -13.27
C PRO A 72 -9.56 7.78 -12.53
N ILE A 73 -10.52 7.20 -11.80
CA ILE A 73 -11.55 7.95 -11.06
C ILE A 73 -10.89 8.86 -10.02
N PHE A 74 -10.03 8.30 -9.16
CA PHE A 74 -9.34 9.06 -8.12
C PHE A 74 -8.28 10.01 -8.70
N GLY A 75 -7.69 9.69 -9.85
CA GLY A 75 -6.84 10.60 -10.60
C GLY A 75 -7.57 11.88 -10.97
N VAL A 76 -8.71 11.74 -11.66
CA VAL A 76 -9.56 12.88 -12.07
C VAL A 76 -10.12 13.64 -10.86
N LEU A 77 -10.55 12.91 -9.82
CA LEU A 77 -11.11 13.52 -8.62
C LEU A 77 -10.06 14.38 -7.89
N SER A 78 -8.83 13.88 -7.77
CA SER A 78 -7.73 14.62 -7.16
C SER A 78 -7.32 15.83 -7.99
N ASP A 79 -7.42 15.78 -9.32
CA ASP A 79 -7.12 16.92 -10.18
C ASP A 79 -8.11 18.08 -10.03
N LYS A 80 -9.37 17.79 -9.73
CA LYS A 80 -10.43 18.78 -9.51
C LYS A 80 -10.41 19.39 -8.11
N THR A 81 -9.72 18.77 -7.15
CA THR A 81 -9.69 19.22 -5.76
C THR A 81 -8.75 20.41 -5.58
N LYS A 82 -9.21 21.42 -4.81
CA LYS A 82 -8.44 22.61 -4.49
C LYS A 82 -8.33 22.73 -2.97
N THR A 83 -7.13 22.55 -2.42
CA THR A 83 -6.88 22.71 -0.98
C THR A 83 -5.61 23.53 -0.72
N LYS A 84 -5.48 24.06 0.51
CA LYS A 84 -4.30 24.82 0.92
C LYS A 84 -2.99 24.03 0.83
N LYS A 85 -3.03 22.71 1.01
CA LYS A 85 -1.87 21.79 0.90
C LYS A 85 -1.70 21.18 -0.49
N GLY A 86 -2.36 21.74 -1.51
CA GLY A 86 -2.34 21.21 -2.87
C GLY A 86 -3.48 20.23 -3.15
N LYS A 87 -3.65 19.88 -4.43
CA LYS A 87 -4.79 19.08 -4.91
C LYS A 87 -4.72 17.60 -4.54
N ARG A 88 -3.52 17.03 -4.37
CA ARG A 88 -3.30 15.58 -4.19
C ARG A 88 -3.07 15.18 -2.73
N MET A 89 -2.48 16.07 -1.92
CA MET A 89 -2.10 15.76 -0.54
C MET A 89 -3.24 15.26 0.35
N PRO A 90 -4.47 15.82 0.29
CA PRO A 90 -5.56 15.33 1.13
C PRO A 90 -5.88 13.85 0.90
N TYR A 91 -5.90 13.41 -0.39
CA TYR A 91 -6.15 12.02 -0.73
C TYR A 91 -5.06 11.10 -0.20
N ILE A 92 -3.80 11.53 -0.33
CA ILE A 92 -2.65 10.77 0.15
C ILE A 92 -2.71 10.62 1.67
N LEU A 93 -2.89 11.72 2.41
CA LEU A 93 -2.87 11.69 3.88
C LEU A 93 -4.06 10.92 4.46
N ILE A 94 -5.28 11.17 3.96
CA ILE A 94 -6.48 10.47 4.41
C ILE A 94 -6.40 8.98 4.05
N GLY A 95 -5.97 8.67 2.85
CA GLY A 95 -5.83 7.28 2.39
C GLY A 95 -4.77 6.51 3.18
N MET A 96 -3.61 7.12 3.46
CA MET A 96 -2.57 6.52 4.29
C MET A 96 -3.06 6.27 5.72
N LEU A 97 -3.76 7.26 6.33
CA LEU A 97 -4.32 7.11 7.66
C LEU A 97 -5.36 5.98 7.72
N ALA A 98 -6.32 6.01 6.79
CA ALA A 98 -7.38 5.01 6.74
C ALA A 98 -6.82 3.59 6.50
N SER A 99 -5.85 3.46 5.57
CA SER A 99 -5.19 2.17 5.32
C SER A 99 -4.44 1.69 6.57
N ALA A 100 -3.68 2.54 7.24
CA ALA A 100 -2.93 2.17 8.42
C ALA A 100 -3.82 1.70 9.58
N LEU A 101 -5.03 2.26 9.71
CA LEU A 101 -5.97 1.85 10.76
C LEU A 101 -6.71 0.54 10.41
N LEU A 102 -7.07 0.35 9.14
CA LEU A 102 -7.84 -0.80 8.70
C LEU A 102 -6.98 -2.04 8.41
N PHE A 103 -5.72 -1.84 8.04
CA PHE A 103 -4.86 -2.93 7.61
C PHE A 103 -4.65 -4.01 8.68
N PRO A 104 -4.38 -3.70 9.98
CA PRO A 104 -4.27 -4.71 11.03
C PRO A 104 -5.58 -5.46 11.31
N LEU A 105 -6.73 -4.85 10.98
CA LEU A 105 -8.02 -5.49 11.18
C LEU A 105 -8.19 -6.74 10.29
N ILE A 106 -7.52 -6.82 9.14
CA ILE A 106 -7.53 -8.04 8.30
C ILE A 106 -7.05 -9.23 9.12
N ALA A 107 -5.91 -9.07 9.81
CA ALA A 107 -5.37 -10.12 10.67
C ALA A 107 -6.24 -10.37 11.90
N THR A 108 -6.88 -9.35 12.49
CA THR A 108 -7.80 -9.57 13.63
C THR A 108 -9.05 -10.33 13.22
N PHE A 109 -9.63 -10.09 12.06
CA PHE A 109 -10.77 -10.87 11.57
C PHE A 109 -10.38 -12.30 11.16
N TYR A 110 -9.14 -12.51 10.73
CA TYR A 110 -8.59 -13.85 10.60
C TYR A 110 -8.56 -14.59 11.94
N LEU A 111 -8.12 -13.92 13.04
CA LEU A 111 -8.14 -14.50 14.40
C LEU A 111 -9.56 -14.88 14.88
N LEU A 112 -10.56 -14.14 14.43
CA LEU A 112 -11.98 -14.41 14.70
C LEU A 112 -12.56 -15.50 13.78
N ASN A 113 -11.76 -16.14 12.92
CA ASN A 113 -12.18 -17.13 11.92
C ASN A 113 -13.31 -16.63 11.00
N SER A 114 -13.38 -15.31 10.77
CA SER A 114 -14.43 -14.68 9.98
C SER A 114 -13.97 -14.47 8.54
N LEU A 115 -14.19 -15.45 7.67
CA LEU A 115 -13.86 -15.34 6.24
C LEU A 115 -14.51 -14.13 5.58
N MET A 116 -15.81 -13.89 5.85
CA MET A 116 -16.51 -12.73 5.27
C MET A 116 -15.91 -11.41 5.74
N GLY A 117 -15.55 -11.31 7.03
CA GLY A 117 -14.88 -10.12 7.58
C GLY A 117 -13.52 -9.87 6.93
N VAL A 118 -12.72 -10.91 6.73
CA VAL A 118 -11.43 -10.81 6.03
C VAL A 118 -11.63 -10.32 4.60
N ILE A 119 -12.52 -10.94 3.81
CA ILE A 119 -12.75 -10.55 2.40
C ILE A 119 -13.27 -9.11 2.31
N LEU A 120 -14.23 -8.72 3.14
CA LEU A 120 -14.76 -7.35 3.14
C LEU A 120 -13.69 -6.32 3.50
N LEU A 121 -12.84 -6.61 4.50
CA LEU A 121 -11.74 -5.71 4.86
C LEU A 121 -10.66 -5.66 3.79
N MET A 122 -10.32 -6.79 3.19
CA MET A 122 -9.39 -6.82 2.05
C MET A 122 -9.89 -5.90 0.92
N MET A 123 -11.15 -6.02 0.52
CA MET A 123 -11.77 -5.19 -0.50
C MET A 123 -11.78 -3.70 -0.12
N LEU A 124 -12.16 -3.38 1.13
CA LEU A 124 -12.19 -2.01 1.62
C LEU A 124 -10.78 -1.37 1.63
N VAL A 125 -9.80 -2.09 2.14
CA VAL A 125 -8.40 -1.63 2.15
C VAL A 125 -7.87 -1.42 0.73
N LEU A 126 -8.17 -2.33 -0.20
CA LEU A 126 -7.80 -2.19 -1.61
C LEU A 126 -8.39 -0.93 -2.26
N ILE A 127 -9.68 -0.67 -2.04
CA ILE A 127 -10.34 0.54 -2.56
C ILE A 127 -9.63 1.80 -2.05
N ILE A 128 -9.32 1.85 -0.75
CA ILE A 128 -8.62 2.97 -0.13
C ILE A 128 -7.20 3.09 -0.69
N MET A 129 -6.47 1.97 -0.81
CA MET A 129 -5.11 1.95 -1.35
C MET A 129 -5.06 2.47 -2.79
N GLN A 130 -6.00 2.07 -3.65
CA GLN A 130 -6.09 2.60 -5.01
C GLN A 130 -6.45 4.08 -5.02
N GLY A 131 -7.30 4.52 -4.08
CA GLY A 131 -7.75 5.91 -3.93
C GLY A 131 -6.62 6.90 -3.67
N TYR A 132 -5.59 6.54 -2.91
CA TYR A 132 -4.46 7.44 -2.68
C TYR A 132 -3.23 7.12 -3.53
N ARG A 133 -3.09 5.91 -4.05
CA ARG A 133 -1.98 5.53 -4.94
C ARG A 133 -1.96 6.36 -6.21
N SER A 134 -3.11 6.56 -6.86
CA SER A 134 -3.23 7.36 -8.07
C SER A 134 -2.77 8.81 -7.87
N PRO A 135 -3.27 9.57 -6.86
CA PRO A 135 -2.74 10.88 -6.51
C PRO A 135 -1.25 10.88 -6.15
N ALA A 136 -0.75 9.85 -5.47
CA ALA A 136 0.67 9.75 -5.11
C ALA A 136 1.57 9.61 -6.35
N VAL A 137 1.19 8.77 -7.30
CA VAL A 137 1.92 8.62 -8.58
C VAL A 137 1.93 9.93 -9.36
N ALA A 138 0.82 10.63 -9.40
CA ALA A 138 0.68 11.87 -10.15
C ALA A 138 1.32 13.08 -9.44
N LEU A 139 1.66 12.99 -8.16
CA LEU A 139 2.33 14.07 -7.42
C LEU A 139 3.74 14.34 -7.95
N MET A 140 4.50 13.29 -8.34
CA MET A 140 5.87 13.45 -8.84
C MET A 140 5.95 14.32 -10.11
N PRO A 141 5.19 14.08 -11.19
CA PRO A 141 5.22 14.93 -12.38
C PRO A 141 4.66 16.33 -12.14
N ASP A 142 3.82 16.54 -11.11
CA ASP A 142 3.29 17.88 -10.79
C ASP A 142 4.37 18.80 -10.21
N ILE A 143 5.32 18.27 -9.43
CA ILE A 143 6.35 19.07 -8.75
C ILE A 143 7.74 18.98 -9.43
N THR A 144 7.90 18.11 -10.43
CA THR A 144 9.19 17.88 -11.07
C THR A 144 9.18 18.39 -12.53
N PRO A 145 10.13 19.26 -12.91
CA PRO A 145 10.29 19.69 -14.30
C PRO A 145 10.48 18.51 -15.26
N LYS A 146 9.90 18.60 -16.46
CA LYS A 146 9.92 17.51 -17.46
C LYS A 146 11.29 16.83 -17.66
N PRO A 147 12.43 17.56 -17.82
CA PRO A 147 13.73 16.92 -18.05
C PRO A 147 14.25 16.11 -16.86
N LEU A 148 13.78 16.37 -15.64
CA LEU A 148 14.26 15.74 -14.41
C LEU A 148 13.34 14.62 -13.89
N ARG A 149 12.20 14.38 -14.55
CA ARG A 149 11.20 13.39 -14.12
C ARG A 149 11.74 11.97 -14.07
N SER A 150 12.56 11.57 -15.05
CA SER A 150 13.16 10.23 -15.06
C SER A 150 14.07 10.01 -13.85
N LYS A 151 14.91 11.00 -13.52
CA LYS A 151 15.79 10.94 -12.34
C LYS A 151 15.00 10.93 -11.04
N ALA A 152 13.97 11.76 -10.92
CA ALA A 152 13.08 11.79 -9.75
C ALA A 152 12.37 10.46 -9.56
N ASN A 153 11.81 9.89 -10.63
CA ASN A 153 11.11 8.61 -10.58
C ASN A 153 12.03 7.46 -10.15
N GLY A 154 13.27 7.43 -10.64
CA GLY A 154 14.27 6.44 -10.20
C GLY A 154 14.53 6.48 -8.70
N ILE A 155 14.68 7.68 -8.10
CA ILE A 155 14.86 7.85 -6.66
C ILE A 155 13.61 7.39 -5.88
N ILE A 156 12.43 7.81 -6.32
CA ILE A 156 11.15 7.48 -5.68
C ILE A 156 10.93 5.95 -5.67
N ILE A 157 11.15 5.30 -6.80
CA ILE A 157 11.02 3.85 -6.94
C ILE A 157 12.03 3.13 -6.05
N LEU A 158 13.30 3.58 -6.04
CA LEU A 158 14.33 2.97 -5.22
C LEU A 158 13.98 3.04 -3.73
N VAL A 159 13.55 4.20 -3.25
CA VAL A 159 13.10 4.36 -1.85
C VAL A 159 11.87 3.48 -1.58
N GLY A 160 10.94 3.40 -2.54
CA GLY A 160 9.75 2.57 -2.43
C GLY A 160 10.09 1.07 -2.29
N TYR A 161 10.99 0.56 -3.10
CA TYR A 161 11.39 -0.86 -3.02
C TYR A 161 12.14 -1.23 -1.74
N ILE A 162 12.78 -0.27 -1.05
CA ILE A 162 13.31 -0.53 0.31
C ILE A 162 12.18 -0.97 1.24
N GLY A 163 11.01 -0.35 1.16
CA GLY A 163 9.82 -0.78 1.92
C GLY A 163 9.38 -2.19 1.59
N ALA A 164 9.35 -2.55 0.29
CA ALA A 164 9.00 -3.90 -0.13
C ALA A 164 10.03 -4.95 0.33
N ILE A 165 11.33 -4.62 0.33
CA ILE A 165 12.40 -5.50 0.84
C ILE A 165 12.23 -5.74 2.34
N ILE A 166 11.95 -4.69 3.12
CA ILE A 166 11.70 -4.82 4.56
C ILE A 166 10.48 -5.71 4.80
N ALA A 167 9.38 -5.52 4.05
CA ALA A 167 8.20 -6.36 4.14
C ALA A 167 8.50 -7.83 3.78
N GLY A 168 9.33 -8.08 2.77
CA GLY A 168 9.82 -9.42 2.43
C GLY A 168 10.66 -10.04 3.55
N ALA A 169 11.51 -9.25 4.21
CA ALA A 169 12.27 -9.71 5.37
C ALA A 169 11.36 -10.06 6.57
N LEU A 170 10.27 -9.31 6.79
CA LEU A 170 9.27 -9.66 7.79
C LEU A 170 8.65 -11.03 7.52
N ALA A 171 8.46 -11.40 6.25
CA ALA A 171 7.93 -12.71 5.87
C ALA A 171 8.86 -13.87 6.24
N MET A 172 10.16 -13.63 6.29
CA MET A 172 11.14 -14.64 6.75
C MET A 172 11.12 -14.79 8.28
N VAL A 173 10.93 -13.69 9.01
CA VAL A 173 10.91 -13.66 10.49
C VAL A 173 9.58 -14.19 11.03
N PHE A 174 8.47 -13.74 10.46
CA PHE A 174 7.11 -14.09 10.87
C PHE A 174 6.53 -15.22 10.01
N LYS A 175 7.30 -16.28 9.86
CA LYS A 175 6.86 -17.51 9.19
C LYS A 175 6.24 -18.45 10.22
N LYS A 176 5.07 -19.03 9.89
CA LYS A 176 4.44 -20.05 10.71
C LYS A 176 5.36 -21.26 10.80
N THR A 177 5.72 -21.64 12.01
CA THR A 177 6.44 -22.90 12.30
C THR A 177 5.43 -23.89 12.83
N ASP A 178 5.54 -25.15 12.45
CA ASP A 178 4.65 -26.22 12.95
C ASP A 178 4.58 -26.19 14.49
N GLY A 179 3.37 -26.07 15.05
CA GLY A 179 3.12 -25.98 16.48
C GLY A 179 3.01 -24.57 17.07
N SER A 180 3.26 -23.50 16.33
CA SER A 180 2.98 -22.13 16.80
C SER A 180 1.49 -21.86 16.80
N SER A 181 0.98 -21.22 17.89
CA SER A 181 -0.41 -20.77 17.93
C SER A 181 -0.65 -19.82 16.74
N GLN A 182 -1.63 -20.16 15.94
CA GLN A 182 -1.95 -19.56 14.63
C GLN A 182 -2.02 -18.03 14.62
N SER A 183 -2.32 -17.45 15.74
CA SER A 183 -2.98 -16.17 15.85
C SER A 183 -2.08 -14.95 15.71
N LEU A 184 -0.87 -14.97 16.25
CA LEU A 184 -0.07 -13.74 16.36
C LEU A 184 0.96 -13.58 15.24
N VAL A 185 1.33 -14.66 14.55
CA VAL A 185 2.37 -14.64 13.52
C VAL A 185 1.98 -13.71 12.35
N TYR A 186 0.73 -13.75 11.91
CA TYR A 186 0.26 -12.88 10.83
C TYR A 186 -0.10 -11.47 11.28
N LEU A 187 -0.43 -11.25 12.56
CA LEU A 187 -0.80 -9.94 13.07
C LEU A 187 0.37 -8.94 13.01
N TRP A 188 1.56 -9.37 13.41
CA TRP A 188 2.72 -8.49 13.52
C TRP A 188 3.15 -7.82 12.22
N PRO A 189 3.24 -8.49 11.06
CA PRO A 189 3.57 -7.84 9.79
C PRO A 189 2.57 -6.74 9.40
N PHE A 190 1.28 -6.95 9.66
CA PHE A 190 0.25 -5.95 9.39
C PHE A 190 0.40 -4.72 10.30
N VAL A 191 0.65 -4.95 11.59
CA VAL A 191 0.87 -3.87 12.58
C VAL A 191 2.14 -3.08 12.26
N ILE A 192 3.26 -3.78 11.99
CA ILE A 192 4.53 -3.13 11.66
C ILE A 192 4.40 -2.27 10.40
N ALA A 193 3.80 -2.80 9.33
CA ALA A 193 3.58 -2.05 8.11
C ALA A 193 2.69 -0.81 8.36
N SER A 194 1.65 -0.94 9.19
CA SER A 194 0.78 0.18 9.58
C SER A 194 1.52 1.25 10.36
N ILE A 195 2.42 0.88 11.27
CA ILE A 195 3.26 1.84 12.01
C ILE A 195 4.16 2.62 11.04
N PHE A 196 4.84 1.94 10.11
CA PHE A 196 5.65 2.62 9.10
C PHE A 196 4.81 3.55 8.21
N MET A 197 3.59 3.14 7.86
CA MET A 197 2.65 3.98 7.10
C MET A 197 2.29 5.24 7.88
N LEU A 198 1.99 5.15 9.18
CA LEU A 198 1.70 6.29 10.03
C LEU A 198 2.91 7.22 10.16
N ILE A 199 4.10 6.69 10.37
CA ILE A 199 5.35 7.48 10.43
C ILE A 199 5.54 8.24 9.11
N ALA A 200 5.42 7.57 7.96
CA ALA A 200 5.54 8.20 6.65
C ALA A 200 4.47 9.30 6.45
N MET A 201 3.25 9.04 6.85
CA MET A 201 2.14 9.99 6.77
C MET A 201 2.41 11.24 7.64
N PHE A 202 2.87 11.07 8.89
CA PHE A 202 3.22 12.20 9.76
C PHE A 202 4.38 13.03 9.18
N ILE A 203 5.42 12.38 8.66
CA ILE A 203 6.54 13.09 8.03
C ILE A 203 6.04 13.92 6.83
N LEU A 204 5.19 13.33 5.98
CA LEU A 204 4.60 14.04 4.84
C LEU A 204 3.73 15.22 5.30
N TYR A 205 2.92 15.03 6.33
CA TYR A 205 2.02 16.08 6.84
C TYR A 205 2.77 17.31 7.34
N PHE A 206 3.93 17.11 8.02
CA PHE A 206 4.70 18.22 8.61
C PHE A 206 5.78 18.80 7.70
N LYS A 207 6.23 18.07 6.67
CA LYS A 207 7.37 18.50 5.83
C LYS A 207 6.98 18.98 4.45
N VAL A 208 5.75 18.66 4.01
CA VAL A 208 5.22 19.13 2.72
C VAL A 208 4.32 20.34 3.00
N ASP A 209 4.83 21.51 2.62
CA ASP A 209 4.09 22.79 2.61
C ASP A 209 3.34 22.93 1.28
#